data_5e8c52f3353bd42b90df1303f6f3763f
#
_entry.id   5e8c52f3353bd42b90df1303f6f3763f
#
_cell.length_a   1.000
_cell.length_b   1.000
_cell.length_c   1.000
_cell.angle_alpha   90.00
_cell.angle_beta   90.00
_cell.angle_gamma   90.00
#
_symmetry.space_group_name_H-M   'P 1'
#
loop_
_entity.id
_entity.type
_entity.pdbx_description
1 polymer ?
#
loop_
_entity_poly.entity_id
_entity_poly.type
_entity_poly.pdbx_seq_one_letter_code
_entity_poly.pdbx_strand_id
1 'polypeptide(L)'
;LADYLVGQDPARINDLWQVLYRGGFYRGGAILMSAIAGIDQALWDIKGKALGVPVYQLLGGRVRDRMKTYRWVGGDRPADIVAQMQRYQAQGFDTFKFNGTEELKLIDSPRAIDAAVAKVAAIREAMGDRVDFGIDFHGRVSAPMARVLLRELAPFKPLLVAEPVLPEQWESSRPSSDATAIPPA
;
A
#
# COMPACT_ATOMS: atom_id res chain seq x y z
N LEU A 1 1.03 8.15 -24.79
CA LEU A 1 1.06 6.68 -24.79
C LEU A 1 -0.10 6.10 -25.62
N ALA A 2 -1.33 6.61 -25.44
CA ALA A 2 -2.52 6.09 -26.12
C ALA A 2 -2.37 6.09 -27.64
N ASP A 3 -1.93 7.19 -28.23
CA ASP A 3 -1.77 7.35 -29.68
C ASP A 3 -0.82 6.32 -30.29
N TYR A 4 0.19 5.91 -29.56
CA TYR A 4 1.11 4.85 -29.98
C TYR A 4 0.48 3.45 -29.88
N LEU A 5 -0.30 3.20 -28.83
CA LEU A 5 -0.85 1.87 -28.56
C LEU A 5 -2.01 1.48 -29.50
N VAL A 6 -2.76 2.46 -29.98
CA VAL A 6 -3.87 2.19 -30.89
C VAL A 6 -3.37 1.52 -32.17
N GLY A 7 -3.91 0.32 -32.47
CA GLY A 7 -3.54 -0.47 -33.63
C GLY A 7 -2.30 -1.37 -33.46
N GLN A 8 -1.66 -1.37 -32.29
CA GLN A 8 -0.57 -2.29 -32.00
C GLN A 8 -1.09 -3.69 -31.64
N ASP A 9 -0.27 -4.71 -31.90
CA ASP A 9 -0.54 -6.08 -31.46
C ASP A 9 -0.33 -6.23 -29.95
N PRO A 10 -1.39 -6.48 -29.14
CA PRO A 10 -1.28 -6.60 -27.70
C PRO A 10 -0.49 -7.85 -27.24
N ALA A 11 -0.22 -8.79 -28.13
CA ALA A 11 0.60 -9.97 -27.80
C ALA A 11 2.09 -9.62 -27.62
N ARG A 12 2.54 -8.47 -28.13
CA ARG A 12 3.94 -8.01 -28.06
C ARG A 12 4.23 -7.26 -26.76
N ILE A 13 3.90 -7.83 -25.61
CA ILE A 13 3.94 -7.17 -24.31
C ILE A 13 5.31 -6.53 -24.02
N ASN A 14 6.39 -7.31 -24.12
CA ASN A 14 7.73 -6.82 -23.80
C ASN A 14 8.21 -5.74 -24.78
N ASP A 15 7.87 -5.83 -26.04
CA ASP A 15 8.22 -4.83 -27.05
C ASP A 15 7.48 -3.52 -26.76
N LEU A 16 6.18 -3.58 -26.53
CA LEU A 16 5.37 -2.42 -26.17
C LEU A 16 5.90 -1.77 -24.90
N TRP A 17 6.21 -2.56 -23.85
CA TRP A 17 6.80 -2.06 -22.62
C TRP A 17 8.12 -1.30 -22.88
N GLN A 18 9.02 -1.88 -23.69
CA GLN A 18 10.30 -1.27 -24.03
C GLN A 18 10.12 0.06 -24.78
N VAL A 19 9.20 0.10 -25.73
CA VAL A 19 8.93 1.32 -26.51
C VAL A 19 8.31 2.40 -25.60
N LEU A 20 7.34 2.05 -24.78
CA LEU A 20 6.70 2.99 -23.85
C LEU A 20 7.71 3.58 -22.85
N TYR A 21 8.62 2.75 -22.33
CA TYR A 21 9.66 3.21 -21.40
C TYR A 21 10.72 4.08 -22.08
N ARG A 22 11.17 3.72 -23.28
CA ARG A 22 12.28 4.38 -23.99
C ARG A 22 11.83 5.51 -24.91
N GLY A 23 10.54 5.58 -25.25
CA GLY A 23 9.99 6.55 -26.18
C GLY A 23 10.07 8.01 -25.71
N GLY A 24 10.21 8.24 -24.40
CA GLY A 24 10.51 9.55 -23.84
C GLY A 24 12.03 9.75 -23.70
N PHE A 25 12.52 10.94 -24.04
CA PHE A 25 13.96 11.26 -23.95
C PHE A 25 14.54 10.99 -22.55
N TYR A 26 13.82 11.39 -21.51
CA TYR A 26 14.27 11.24 -20.10
C TYR A 26 13.92 9.89 -19.50
N ARG A 27 13.11 9.07 -20.16
CA ARG A 27 12.64 7.75 -19.70
C ARG A 27 12.00 7.79 -18.31
N GLY A 28 11.18 6.82 -17.96
CA GLY A 28 10.75 6.57 -16.60
C GLY A 28 10.15 7.76 -15.85
N GLY A 29 10.39 7.76 -14.54
CA GLY A 29 9.76 8.66 -13.57
C GLY A 29 8.43 8.10 -13.05
N ALA A 30 8.02 8.50 -11.85
CA ALA A 30 6.90 7.90 -11.12
C ALA A 30 5.58 7.92 -11.92
N ILE A 31 5.27 9.04 -12.58
CA ILE A 31 4.03 9.18 -13.34
C ILE A 31 4.03 8.26 -14.57
N LEU A 32 5.11 8.28 -15.36
CA LEU A 32 5.20 7.45 -16.56
C LEU A 32 5.22 5.96 -16.21
N MET A 33 5.96 5.57 -15.19
CA MET A 33 6.03 4.17 -14.75
C MET A 33 4.69 3.66 -14.24
N SER A 34 3.91 4.48 -13.54
CA SER A 34 2.55 4.12 -13.13
C SER A 34 1.62 3.89 -14.33
N ALA A 35 1.71 4.75 -15.35
CA ALA A 35 0.95 4.57 -16.58
C ALA A 35 1.38 3.30 -17.34
N ILE A 36 2.69 3.05 -17.45
CA ILE A 36 3.22 1.83 -18.09
C ILE A 36 2.79 0.58 -17.33
N ALA A 37 2.84 0.60 -15.99
CA ALA A 37 2.39 -0.53 -15.17
C ALA A 37 0.92 -0.87 -15.40
N GLY A 38 0.04 0.14 -15.50
CA GLY A 38 -1.37 -0.10 -15.82
C GLY A 38 -1.57 -0.71 -17.21
N ILE A 39 -0.83 -0.25 -18.20
CA ILE A 39 -0.86 -0.81 -19.57
C ILE A 39 -0.33 -2.25 -19.58
N ASP A 40 0.78 -2.51 -18.90
CA ASP A 40 1.39 -3.84 -18.82
C ASP A 40 0.42 -4.86 -18.19
N GLN A 41 -0.24 -4.51 -17.08
CA GLN A 41 -1.27 -5.35 -16.47
C GLN A 41 -2.42 -5.64 -17.44
N ALA A 42 -2.88 -4.65 -18.21
CA ALA A 42 -3.93 -4.83 -19.19
C ALA A 42 -3.48 -5.77 -20.34
N LEU A 43 -2.24 -5.66 -20.81
CA LEU A 43 -1.70 -6.53 -21.88
C LEU A 43 -1.58 -7.99 -21.40
N TRP A 44 -1.15 -8.23 -20.15
CA TRP A 44 -1.12 -9.57 -19.56
C TRP A 44 -2.53 -10.15 -19.38
N ASP A 45 -3.50 -9.33 -18.97
CA ASP A 45 -4.91 -9.75 -18.85
C ASP A 45 -5.51 -10.13 -20.21
N ILE A 46 -5.24 -9.33 -21.26
CA ILE A 46 -5.65 -9.65 -22.64
C ILE A 46 -5.04 -10.97 -23.06
N LYS A 47 -3.75 -11.20 -22.83
CA LYS A 47 -3.05 -12.44 -23.18
C LYS A 47 -3.65 -13.64 -22.44
N GLY A 48 -3.89 -13.51 -21.15
CA GLY A 48 -4.55 -14.56 -20.36
C GLY A 48 -5.93 -14.93 -20.91
N LYS A 49 -6.75 -13.92 -21.21
CA LYS A 49 -8.09 -14.11 -21.82
C LYS A 49 -8.01 -14.75 -23.22
N ALA A 50 -7.09 -14.30 -24.06
CA ALA A 50 -6.89 -14.87 -25.40
C ALA A 50 -6.48 -16.36 -25.36
N LEU A 51 -5.72 -16.77 -24.35
CA LEU A 51 -5.29 -18.15 -24.15
C LEU A 51 -6.25 -18.98 -23.28
N GLY A 52 -7.29 -18.38 -22.71
CA GLY A 52 -8.22 -19.05 -21.81
C GLY A 52 -7.63 -19.46 -20.46
N VAL A 53 -6.56 -18.78 -20.01
CA VAL A 53 -5.89 -19.07 -18.73
C VAL A 53 -5.76 -17.81 -17.86
N PRO A 54 -5.78 -17.96 -16.54
CA PRO A 54 -5.51 -16.84 -15.66
C PRO A 54 -4.03 -16.40 -15.73
N VAL A 55 -3.78 -15.11 -15.51
CA VAL A 55 -2.43 -14.52 -15.65
C VAL A 55 -1.37 -15.25 -14.80
N TYR A 56 -1.70 -15.73 -13.62
CA TYR A 56 -0.73 -16.45 -12.79
C TYR A 56 -0.17 -17.71 -13.45
N GLN A 57 -0.92 -18.35 -14.37
CA GLN A 57 -0.42 -19.49 -15.12
C GLN A 57 0.68 -19.07 -16.10
N LEU A 58 0.57 -17.87 -16.68
CA LEU A 58 1.59 -17.30 -17.55
C LEU A 58 2.86 -16.88 -16.79
N LEU A 59 2.73 -16.62 -15.49
CA LEU A 59 3.81 -16.18 -14.61
C LEU A 59 4.47 -17.33 -13.82
N GLY A 60 4.20 -18.58 -14.15
CA GLY A 60 4.86 -19.73 -13.53
C GLY A 60 3.96 -20.59 -12.64
N GLY A 61 2.68 -20.26 -12.49
CA GLY A 61 1.70 -21.09 -11.81
C GLY A 61 1.37 -20.64 -10.39
N ARG A 62 0.56 -21.43 -9.74
CA ARG A 62 0.01 -21.13 -8.42
C ARG A 62 0.98 -21.53 -7.31
N VAL A 63 1.26 -20.62 -6.38
CA VAL A 63 2.06 -20.89 -5.19
C VAL A 63 1.18 -21.21 -3.97
N ARG A 64 -0.05 -20.67 -3.94
CA ARG A 64 -1.03 -20.89 -2.85
C ARG A 64 -2.45 -20.84 -3.38
N ASP A 65 -3.36 -21.48 -2.66
CA ASP A 65 -4.78 -21.54 -3.07
C ASP A 65 -5.60 -20.36 -2.58
N ARG A 66 -5.15 -19.69 -1.55
CA ARG A 66 -5.81 -18.52 -0.97
C ARG A 66 -4.80 -17.44 -0.64
N MET A 67 -5.20 -16.18 -0.83
CA MET A 67 -4.45 -15.01 -0.44
C MET A 67 -5.13 -14.37 0.78
N LYS A 68 -4.35 -14.08 1.83
CA LYS A 68 -4.81 -13.19 2.89
C LYS A 68 -4.95 -11.78 2.29
N THR A 69 -6.13 -11.20 2.44
CA THR A 69 -6.42 -9.86 1.94
C THR A 69 -6.78 -8.95 3.10
N TYR A 70 -6.45 -7.69 3.00
CA TYR A 70 -6.99 -6.67 3.89
C TYR A 70 -8.05 -5.84 3.19
N ARG A 71 -8.98 -5.32 3.97
CA ARG A 71 -9.97 -4.34 3.51
C ARG A 71 -9.55 -2.95 3.94
N TRP A 72 -9.47 -2.03 2.99
CA TRP A 72 -9.26 -0.63 3.31
C TRP A 72 -10.53 -0.05 3.98
N VAL A 73 -10.34 0.69 5.06
CA VAL A 73 -11.38 1.40 5.79
C VAL A 73 -10.92 2.82 6.06
N GLY A 74 -11.83 3.77 6.04
CA GLY A 74 -11.52 5.18 6.22
C GLY A 74 -12.52 5.88 7.12
N GLY A 75 -12.18 7.09 7.52
CA GLY A 75 -12.99 7.95 8.36
C GLY A 75 -12.11 8.91 9.17
N ASP A 76 -12.66 10.05 9.53
CA ASP A 76 -11.94 11.07 10.28
C ASP A 76 -11.83 10.72 11.76
N ARG A 77 -12.83 10.00 12.28
CA ARG A 77 -12.91 9.60 13.70
C ARG A 77 -12.68 8.09 13.84
N PRO A 78 -12.07 7.63 14.94
CA PRO A 78 -11.91 6.21 15.23
C PRO A 78 -13.23 5.42 15.15
N ALA A 79 -14.33 5.98 15.62
CA ALA A 79 -15.63 5.34 15.58
C ALA A 79 -16.13 5.03 14.15
N ASP A 80 -15.84 5.89 13.19
CA ASP A 80 -16.22 5.69 11.78
C ASP A 80 -15.45 4.52 11.16
N ILE A 81 -14.16 4.41 11.50
CA ILE A 81 -13.29 3.30 11.11
C ILE A 81 -13.77 1.99 11.73
N VAL A 82 -14.02 1.99 13.04
CA VAL A 82 -14.51 0.82 13.78
C VAL A 82 -15.83 0.32 13.22
N ALA A 83 -16.79 1.21 12.93
CA ALA A 83 -18.08 0.84 12.34
C ALA A 83 -17.92 0.16 10.98
N GLN A 84 -16.99 0.64 10.14
CA GLN A 84 -16.69 -0.01 8.87
C GLN A 84 -16.00 -1.36 9.06
N MET A 85 -15.04 -1.45 9.99
CA MET A 85 -14.37 -2.72 10.31
C MET A 85 -15.38 -3.77 10.76
N GLN A 86 -16.27 -3.42 11.68
CA GLN A 86 -17.33 -4.33 12.17
C GLN A 86 -18.26 -4.78 11.03
N ARG A 87 -18.67 -3.87 10.15
CA ARG A 87 -19.49 -4.22 8.98
C ARG A 87 -18.78 -5.21 8.05
N TYR A 88 -17.49 -5.03 7.80
CA TYR A 88 -16.72 -5.93 6.94
C TYR A 88 -16.33 -7.23 7.67
N GLN A 89 -16.15 -7.18 8.97
CA GLN A 89 -15.94 -8.38 9.79
C GLN A 89 -17.15 -9.33 9.70
N ALA A 90 -18.36 -8.78 9.67
CA ALA A 90 -19.58 -9.55 9.44
C ALA A 90 -19.64 -10.21 8.04
N GLN A 91 -18.81 -9.74 7.09
CA GLN A 91 -18.65 -10.32 5.74
C GLN A 91 -17.47 -11.31 5.66
N GLY A 92 -16.78 -11.57 6.79
CA GLY A 92 -15.67 -12.53 6.87
C GLY A 92 -14.28 -11.91 6.74
N PHE A 93 -14.12 -10.58 6.71
CA PHE A 93 -12.81 -9.95 6.75
C PHE A 93 -12.29 -9.88 8.19
N ASP A 94 -11.04 -10.22 8.38
CA ASP A 94 -10.33 -10.18 9.67
C ASP A 94 -9.12 -9.23 9.67
N THR A 95 -8.83 -8.63 8.52
CA THR A 95 -7.66 -7.80 8.32
C THR A 95 -8.04 -6.50 7.62
N PHE A 96 -7.56 -5.37 8.14
CA PHE A 96 -7.94 -4.03 7.69
C PHE A 96 -6.72 -3.15 7.49
N LYS A 97 -6.86 -2.09 6.70
CA LYS A 97 -5.86 -1.04 6.54
C LYS A 97 -6.53 0.32 6.60
N PHE A 98 -5.93 1.26 7.30
CA PHE A 98 -6.46 2.63 7.46
C PHE A 98 -5.34 3.65 7.60
N ASN A 99 -5.68 4.93 7.40
CA ASN A 99 -4.74 6.02 7.61
C ASN A 99 -4.48 6.21 9.11
N GLY A 100 -3.22 6.06 9.52
CA GLY A 100 -2.82 6.16 10.92
C GLY A 100 -2.72 7.60 11.42
N THR A 101 -2.42 8.53 10.54
CA THR A 101 -2.18 9.94 10.90
C THR A 101 -2.69 10.87 9.81
N GLU A 102 -2.97 12.10 10.20
CA GLU A 102 -3.12 13.21 9.28
C GLU A 102 -1.76 13.62 8.70
N GLU A 103 -1.74 14.62 7.79
CA GLU A 103 -0.50 15.19 7.30
C GLU A 103 0.27 15.85 8.45
N LEU A 104 1.53 15.45 8.61
CA LEU A 104 2.44 16.00 9.62
C LEU A 104 3.43 16.98 8.99
N LYS A 105 3.87 17.96 9.79
CA LYS A 105 5.02 18.79 9.44
C LYS A 105 6.31 17.98 9.46
N LEU A 106 7.37 18.51 8.85
CA LEU A 106 8.71 17.88 8.87
C LEU A 106 9.17 17.57 10.30
N ILE A 107 8.91 18.47 11.23
CA ILE A 107 8.99 18.29 12.69
C ILE A 107 7.68 18.80 13.26
N ASP A 108 6.93 17.96 13.91
CA ASP A 108 5.65 18.31 14.49
C ASP A 108 5.65 18.18 16.03
N SER A 109 4.59 18.67 16.65
CA SER A 109 4.47 18.69 18.10
C SER A 109 4.17 17.28 18.65
N PRO A 110 4.53 16.99 19.92
CA PRO A 110 4.11 15.76 20.59
C PRO A 110 2.60 15.52 20.52
N ARG A 111 1.78 16.57 20.53
CA ARG A 111 0.32 16.46 20.40
C ARG A 111 -0.15 15.79 19.11
N ALA A 112 0.58 15.99 18.01
CA ALA A 112 0.24 15.34 16.74
C ALA A 112 0.54 13.83 16.80
N ILE A 113 1.62 13.45 17.48
CA ILE A 113 1.93 12.04 17.77
C ILE A 113 0.85 11.44 18.70
N ASP A 114 0.53 12.11 19.80
CA ASP A 114 -0.47 11.66 20.75
C ASP A 114 -1.84 11.43 20.09
N ALA A 115 -2.24 12.30 19.16
CA ALA A 115 -3.48 12.17 18.41
C ALA A 115 -3.49 10.90 17.52
N ALA A 116 -2.40 10.61 16.82
CA ALA A 116 -2.27 9.41 16.01
C ALA A 116 -2.28 8.14 16.87
N VAL A 117 -1.57 8.16 17.99
CA VAL A 117 -1.54 7.06 18.97
C VAL A 117 -2.93 6.82 19.58
N ALA A 118 -3.63 7.87 20.00
CA ALA A 118 -4.97 7.78 20.56
C ALA A 118 -5.98 7.19 19.56
N LYS A 119 -5.86 7.57 18.27
CA LYS A 119 -6.69 7.01 17.19
C LYS A 119 -6.48 5.49 17.06
N VAL A 120 -5.25 5.05 17.01
CA VAL A 120 -4.91 3.62 16.87
C VAL A 120 -5.28 2.84 18.13
N ALA A 121 -5.04 3.41 19.30
CA ALA A 121 -5.44 2.83 20.58
C ALA A 121 -6.95 2.57 20.66
N ALA A 122 -7.77 3.57 20.31
CA ALA A 122 -9.21 3.45 20.31
C ALA A 122 -9.72 2.36 19.33
N ILE A 123 -9.09 2.25 18.16
CA ILE A 123 -9.42 1.20 17.19
C ILE A 123 -9.04 -0.18 17.73
N ARG A 124 -7.84 -0.33 18.31
CA ARG A 124 -7.40 -1.60 18.91
C ARG A 124 -8.30 -2.02 20.07
N GLU A 125 -8.65 -1.09 20.96
CA GLU A 125 -9.56 -1.34 22.08
C GLU A 125 -10.93 -1.84 21.61
N ALA A 126 -11.51 -1.18 20.61
CA ALA A 126 -12.83 -1.52 20.09
C ALA A 126 -12.86 -2.85 19.31
N MET A 127 -11.80 -3.17 18.58
CA MET A 127 -11.75 -4.34 17.70
C MET A 127 -11.11 -5.59 18.35
N GLY A 128 -10.36 -5.40 19.43
CA GLY A 128 -9.65 -6.47 20.13
C GLY A 128 -8.45 -7.05 19.35
N ASP A 129 -7.78 -8.03 19.96
CA ASP A 129 -6.53 -8.59 19.45
C ASP A 129 -6.69 -9.62 18.31
N ARG A 130 -7.91 -10.05 17.99
CA ARG A 130 -8.18 -11.03 16.92
C ARG A 130 -8.28 -10.41 15.55
N VAL A 131 -8.27 -9.09 15.45
CA VAL A 131 -8.28 -8.37 14.18
C VAL A 131 -6.89 -7.86 13.88
N ASP A 132 -6.38 -8.20 12.70
CA ASP A 132 -5.15 -7.63 12.17
C ASP A 132 -5.43 -6.27 11.51
N PHE A 133 -4.52 -5.33 11.64
CA PHE A 133 -4.60 -4.10 10.86
C PHE A 133 -3.23 -3.59 10.44
N GLY A 134 -3.20 -3.04 9.23
CA GLY A 134 -2.10 -2.23 8.72
C GLY A 134 -2.40 -0.74 8.88
N ILE A 135 -1.36 0.02 9.12
CA ILE A 135 -1.42 1.48 9.23
C ILE A 135 -0.76 2.09 7.99
N ASP A 136 -1.41 3.05 7.35
CA ASP A 136 -0.88 3.74 6.19
C ASP A 136 -0.46 5.16 6.55
N PHE A 137 0.78 5.51 6.22
CA PHE A 137 1.30 6.87 6.37
C PHE A 137 1.25 7.66 5.06
N HIS A 138 1.04 6.99 3.92
CA HIS A 138 0.95 7.59 2.58
C HIS A 138 2.13 8.51 2.22
N GLY A 139 3.33 8.24 2.72
CA GLY A 139 4.47 9.13 2.52
C GLY A 139 4.30 10.56 3.06
N ARG A 140 3.31 10.78 3.94
CA ARG A 140 3.01 12.12 4.52
C ARG A 140 3.81 12.42 5.78
N VAL A 141 4.66 11.49 6.19
CA VAL A 141 5.41 11.58 7.44
C VAL A 141 6.90 11.69 7.11
N SER A 142 7.59 12.66 7.72
CA SER A 142 9.05 12.77 7.59
C SER A 142 9.74 11.61 8.31
N ALA A 143 10.95 11.24 7.88
CA ALA A 143 11.69 10.14 8.49
C ALA A 143 11.93 10.28 10.01
N PRO A 144 12.23 11.47 10.58
CA PRO A 144 12.30 11.66 12.03
C PRO A 144 10.98 11.38 12.74
N MET A 145 9.86 11.89 12.19
CA MET A 145 8.54 11.70 12.77
C MET A 145 8.05 10.25 12.64
N ALA A 146 8.37 9.59 11.52
CA ALA A 146 8.06 8.17 11.31
C ALA A 146 8.71 7.28 12.37
N ARG A 147 9.97 7.53 12.74
CA ARG A 147 10.66 6.78 13.80
C ARG A 147 9.96 6.90 15.15
N VAL A 148 9.49 8.10 15.49
CA VAL A 148 8.74 8.32 16.73
C VAL A 148 7.42 7.60 16.69
N LEU A 149 6.62 7.80 15.61
CA LEU A 149 5.33 7.14 15.43
C LEU A 149 5.44 5.60 15.46
N LEU A 150 6.40 5.02 14.74
CA LEU A 150 6.58 3.57 14.71
C LEU A 150 6.84 3.00 16.11
N ARG A 151 7.66 3.68 16.92
CA ARG A 151 7.91 3.27 18.29
C ARG A 151 6.65 3.37 19.17
N GLU A 152 5.94 4.48 19.09
CA GLU A 152 4.73 4.72 19.90
C GLU A 152 3.56 3.84 19.46
N LEU A 153 3.50 3.42 18.19
CA LEU A 153 2.46 2.53 17.65
C LEU A 153 2.75 1.04 17.85
N ALA A 154 3.99 0.65 18.12
CA ALA A 154 4.37 -0.75 18.30
C ALA A 154 3.56 -1.51 19.37
N PRO A 155 3.19 -0.91 20.54
CA PRO A 155 2.38 -1.59 21.55
C PRO A 155 1.01 -2.07 21.05
N PHE A 156 0.47 -1.44 19.99
CA PHE A 156 -0.82 -1.82 19.40
C PHE A 156 -0.71 -2.95 18.37
N LYS A 157 0.48 -3.49 18.17
CA LYS A 157 0.77 -4.66 17.31
C LYS A 157 0.14 -4.55 15.91
N PRO A 158 0.40 -3.48 15.15
CA PRO A 158 -0.04 -3.44 13.77
C PRO A 158 0.68 -4.55 12.97
N LEU A 159 -0.02 -5.14 12.00
CA LEU A 159 0.52 -6.16 11.11
C LEU A 159 1.67 -5.60 10.26
N LEU A 160 1.50 -4.37 9.81
CA LEU A 160 2.48 -3.62 9.03
C LEU A 160 2.21 -2.11 9.10
N VAL A 161 3.23 -1.33 8.73
CA VAL A 161 3.05 0.08 8.39
C VAL A 161 3.45 0.27 6.91
N ALA A 162 2.50 0.78 6.12
CA ALA A 162 2.73 1.08 4.71
C ALA A 162 3.22 2.52 4.53
N GLU A 163 4.15 2.68 3.59
CA GLU A 163 4.71 3.98 3.18
C GLU A 163 5.17 4.85 4.36
N PRO A 164 6.00 4.29 5.29
CA PRO A 164 6.39 5.02 6.50
C PRO A 164 7.16 6.30 6.19
N VAL A 165 7.80 6.38 5.02
CA VAL A 165 8.53 7.55 4.50
C VAL A 165 8.33 7.68 3.01
N LEU A 166 8.72 8.82 2.43
CA LEU A 166 8.73 9.02 0.98
C LEU A 166 9.70 8.06 0.27
N PRO A 167 9.42 7.65 -0.98
CA PRO A 167 10.31 6.79 -1.77
C PRO A 167 11.75 7.31 -1.89
N GLU A 168 11.92 8.63 -1.94
CA GLU A 168 13.23 9.30 -2.00
C GLU A 168 14.04 9.14 -0.70
N GLN A 169 13.38 8.75 0.37
CA GLN A 169 13.96 8.56 1.71
C GLN A 169 14.02 7.08 2.13
N TRP A 170 13.90 6.15 1.18
CA TRP A 170 13.85 4.72 1.50
C TRP A 170 15.07 4.21 2.28
N GLU A 171 16.27 4.78 2.04
CA GLU A 171 17.45 4.47 2.83
C GLU A 171 17.30 4.88 4.31
N SER A 172 16.52 5.92 4.58
CA SER A 172 16.18 6.35 5.93
C SER A 172 15.18 5.42 6.63
N SER A 173 14.51 4.53 5.89
CA SER A 173 13.60 3.53 6.45
C SER A 173 14.35 2.36 7.10
N ARG A 174 15.61 2.09 6.71
CA ARG A 174 16.45 1.06 7.34
C ARG A 174 16.60 1.23 8.85
N PRO A 175 16.98 2.41 9.37
CA PRO A 175 16.99 2.64 10.82
C PRO A 175 15.61 2.58 11.48
N SER A 176 14.54 2.73 10.70
CA SER A 176 13.17 2.59 11.21
C SER A 176 12.81 1.13 11.45
N SER A 177 13.29 0.20 10.63
CA SER A 177 13.12 -1.25 10.85
C SER A 177 13.89 -1.75 12.07
N ASP A 178 15.05 -1.16 12.37
CA ASP A 178 15.86 -1.50 13.57
C ASP A 178 15.28 -0.90 14.86
N ALA A 179 14.44 0.13 14.73
CA ALA A 179 13.85 0.85 15.86
C ALA A 179 12.47 0.31 16.27
N THR A 180 11.89 -0.60 15.50
CA THR A 180 10.54 -1.13 15.77
C THR A 180 10.39 -2.58 15.31
N ALA A 181 9.56 -3.33 16.02
CA ALA A 181 9.16 -4.68 15.62
C ALA A 181 8.05 -4.70 14.56
N ILE A 182 7.59 -3.53 14.07
CA ILE A 182 6.53 -3.44 13.05
C ILE A 182 7.16 -3.63 11.66
N PRO A 183 6.71 -4.60 10.85
CA PRO A 183 7.17 -4.75 9.48
C PRO A 183 6.79 -3.54 8.62
N PRO A 184 7.72 -2.91 7.89
CA PRO A 184 7.38 -1.94 6.85
C PRO A 184 6.87 -2.66 5.60
N ALA A 185 5.97 -2.00 4.86
CA ALA A 185 5.45 -2.45 3.56
C ALA A 185 5.45 -1.31 2.54
#